data_3c28953dae01e8596320b1c4768c93e3
#
_entry.id   3c28953dae01e8596320b1c4768c93e3
#
_cell.length_a   1.000
_cell.length_b   1.000
_cell.length_c   1.000
_cell.angle_alpha   90.00
_cell.angle_beta   90.00
_cell.angle_gamma   90.00
#
_symmetry.space_group_name_H-M   'P 1'
#
loop_
_entity.id
_entity.type
_entity.pdbx_description
1 polymer ?
#
loop_
_entity_poly.entity_id
_entity_poly.type
_entity_poly.pdbx_seq_one_letter_code
_entity_poly.pdbx_strand_id
1 'polypeptide(L)'
;LENYRSKSEVVSNVLHNIDVFSIEEDNDEKSAFINYLHITNGAINQAFTFEYKKRLNETKEELLSLGIIEMRERYKSLSREIIVPFELDMELKDVTFTIPQRGDKKKLLELSILNVKQYKTDRLKQTEKLNPEQRTVRLLKEIQQELHLDRLPMQIECFDNSNIQGSDPVAACVVFIKGKPSKKDYRKYNIKTVEGPDDYASMKEVVKRRYQRAIEENSPLPDLLITDGGKGQMSAVKEIIDELNLDIPIAGLAKDGKH
;
A
#
# COMPACT_ATOMS: atom_id res chain seq x y z
N LEU A 1 14.64 18.54 -10.18
CA LEU A 1 14.16 19.51 -9.16
C LEU A 1 12.94 20.23 -9.73
N GLU A 2 11.78 19.60 -9.69
CA GLU A 2 10.53 20.24 -10.10
C GLU A 2 9.96 21.02 -8.90
N ASN A 3 9.99 22.33 -9.02
CA ASN A 3 9.27 23.25 -8.16
C ASN A 3 7.77 23.08 -8.42
N TYR A 4 7.07 22.40 -7.52
CA TYR A 4 5.62 22.50 -7.48
C TYR A 4 5.27 23.92 -6.98
N ARG A 5 4.97 24.84 -7.89
CA ARG A 5 4.39 26.15 -7.58
C ARG A 5 2.92 25.89 -7.24
N SER A 6 2.61 25.76 -5.95
CA SER A 6 1.22 25.87 -5.50
C SER A 6 0.70 27.27 -5.86
N LYS A 7 -0.50 27.34 -6.42
CA LYS A 7 -1.23 28.61 -6.54
C LYS A 7 -1.31 29.22 -5.14
N SER A 8 -1.01 30.51 -5.03
CA SER A 8 -1.10 31.27 -3.79
C SER A 8 -2.53 31.14 -3.21
N GLU A 9 -2.72 30.24 -2.27
CA GLU A 9 -3.98 30.15 -1.49
C GLU A 9 -3.87 31.11 -0.33
N VAL A 10 -4.82 32.06 -0.24
CA VAL A 10 -4.97 32.92 0.92
C VAL A 10 -5.51 32.05 2.06
N VAL A 11 -4.69 31.81 3.05
CA VAL A 11 -5.05 30.90 4.16
C VAL A 11 -5.69 31.64 5.31
N SER A 12 -5.26 32.87 5.58
CA SER A 12 -5.79 33.70 6.69
C SER A 12 -5.20 35.11 6.64
N ASN A 13 -6.00 36.12 6.90
CA ASN A 13 -5.53 37.52 6.97
C ASN A 13 -4.69 37.84 8.23
N VAL A 14 -4.56 36.91 9.15
CA VAL A 14 -3.92 37.10 10.46
C VAL A 14 -2.55 36.45 10.57
N LEU A 15 -2.28 35.40 9.78
CA LEU A 15 -1.04 34.65 9.88
C LEU A 15 0.07 35.32 9.07
N HIS A 16 1.15 35.66 9.75
CA HIS A 16 2.29 36.34 9.13
C HIS A 16 3.60 35.77 9.67
N ASN A 17 4.53 35.49 8.75
CA ASN A 17 5.88 35.03 9.05
C ASN A 17 5.93 33.77 9.91
N ILE A 18 5.30 32.70 9.41
CA ILE A 18 5.21 31.38 10.05
C ILE A 18 5.81 30.32 9.13
N ASP A 19 6.60 29.43 9.70
CA ASP A 19 7.08 28.21 9.05
C ASP A 19 6.22 27.02 9.46
N VAL A 20 5.93 26.13 8.53
CA VAL A 20 5.22 24.87 8.79
C VAL A 20 6.04 23.73 8.25
N PHE A 21 6.21 22.70 9.08
CA PHE A 21 6.91 21.50 8.70
C PHE A 21 6.08 20.27 9.01
N SER A 22 6.18 19.28 8.13
CA SER A 22 5.66 17.95 8.36
C SER A 22 6.58 16.90 7.77
N ILE A 23 6.47 15.66 8.24
CA ILE A 23 7.30 14.54 7.85
C ILE A 23 6.48 13.26 7.72
N GLU A 24 6.83 12.45 6.73
CA GLU A 24 6.30 11.10 6.53
C GLU A 24 7.46 10.16 6.19
N GLU A 25 7.54 9.02 6.86
CA GLU A 25 8.55 7.99 6.54
C GLU A 25 8.09 7.10 5.40
N ASP A 26 9.03 6.53 4.67
CA ASP A 26 8.72 5.49 3.69
C ASP A 26 8.43 4.15 4.39
N ASN A 27 7.69 3.28 3.71
CA ASN A 27 7.26 1.98 4.26
C ASN A 27 8.44 1.04 4.58
N ASP A 28 9.58 1.24 3.93
CA ASP A 28 10.82 0.49 4.17
C ASP A 28 11.76 1.18 5.19
N GLU A 29 11.32 2.30 5.75
CA GLU A 29 12.04 3.13 6.74
C GLU A 29 13.42 3.62 6.30
N LYS A 30 13.73 3.53 5.00
CA LYS A 30 15.04 3.97 4.45
C LYS A 30 15.06 5.43 4.04
N SER A 31 13.89 6.02 3.84
CA SER A 31 13.72 7.41 3.45
C SER A 31 12.64 8.06 4.28
N ALA A 32 12.73 9.38 4.41
CA ALA A 32 11.66 10.22 4.93
C ALA A 32 11.42 11.39 3.97
N PHE A 33 10.19 11.85 3.93
CA PHE A 33 9.77 12.98 3.11
C PHE A 33 9.37 14.12 4.04
N ILE A 34 9.93 15.31 3.82
CA ILE A 34 9.67 16.48 4.64
C ILE A 34 9.07 17.57 3.75
N ASN A 35 7.98 18.18 4.19
CA ASN A 35 7.41 19.36 3.56
C ASN A 35 7.68 20.58 4.42
N TYR A 36 8.03 21.67 3.74
CA TYR A 36 8.21 23.01 4.29
C TYR A 36 7.26 23.97 3.61
N LEU A 37 6.50 24.72 4.39
CA LEU A 37 5.70 25.86 3.93
C LEU A 37 6.16 27.11 4.66
N HIS A 38 6.26 28.24 3.93
CA HIS A 38 6.47 29.55 4.52
C HIS A 38 5.30 30.47 4.22
N ILE A 39 4.71 31.03 5.27
CA ILE A 39 3.53 31.87 5.20
C ILE A 39 3.92 33.32 5.50
N THR A 40 3.62 34.21 4.58
CA THR A 40 3.80 35.66 4.75
C THR A 40 2.52 36.37 4.32
N ASN A 41 2.02 37.27 5.16
CA ASN A 41 0.79 38.04 4.89
C ASN A 41 -0.41 37.15 4.52
N GLY A 42 -0.59 36.04 5.24
CA GLY A 42 -1.70 35.13 5.05
C GLY A 42 -1.64 34.27 3.79
N ALA A 43 -0.58 34.36 3.01
CA ALA A 43 -0.38 33.56 1.80
C ALA A 43 0.83 32.62 1.91
N ILE A 44 0.73 31.47 1.29
CA ILE A 44 1.87 30.55 1.16
C ILE A 44 2.80 31.09 0.09
N ASN A 45 3.98 31.56 0.50
CA ASN A 45 4.99 32.10 -0.40
C ASN A 45 6.00 31.06 -0.84
N GLN A 46 6.24 30.04 -0.03
CA GLN A 46 7.14 28.93 -0.34
C GLN A 46 6.49 27.63 0.07
N ALA A 47 6.57 26.65 -0.82
CA ALA A 47 6.17 25.27 -0.57
C ALA A 47 7.23 24.36 -1.19
N PHE A 48 7.87 23.56 -0.37
CA PHE A 48 8.92 22.66 -0.82
C PHE A 48 8.82 21.31 -0.11
N THR A 49 8.88 20.24 -0.89
CA THR A 49 8.93 18.87 -0.35
C THR A 49 10.19 18.18 -0.87
N PHE A 50 10.89 17.50 0.01
CA PHE A 50 12.12 16.80 -0.34
C PHE A 50 12.22 15.45 0.35
N GLU A 51 12.99 14.55 -0.25
CA GLU A 51 13.31 13.23 0.26
C GLU A 51 14.61 13.29 1.04
N TYR A 52 14.60 12.75 2.25
CA TYR A 52 15.77 12.53 3.08
C TYR A 52 16.08 11.04 3.14
N LYS A 53 17.28 10.63 2.71
CA LYS A 53 17.73 9.24 2.82
C LYS A 53 18.41 9.03 4.15
N LYS A 54 17.88 8.12 4.96
CA LYS A 54 18.49 7.75 6.23
C LYS A 54 19.87 7.14 6.00
N ARG A 55 20.84 7.56 6.76
CA ARG A 55 22.21 7.05 6.74
C ARG A 55 22.50 6.17 7.94
N LEU A 56 21.86 6.48 9.05
CA LEU A 56 21.84 5.77 10.32
C LEU A 56 20.39 5.44 10.66
N ASN A 57 20.15 4.97 11.87
CA ASN A 57 18.75 4.73 12.32
C ASN A 57 18.16 6.01 12.91
N GLU A 58 18.24 7.12 12.16
CA GLU A 58 17.69 8.41 12.60
C GLU A 58 16.20 8.29 12.86
N THR A 59 15.74 8.88 13.96
CA THR A 59 14.34 8.94 14.31
C THR A 59 13.59 9.99 13.47
N LYS A 60 12.29 9.93 13.48
CA LYS A 60 11.43 10.90 12.79
C LYS A 60 11.63 12.32 13.31
N GLU A 61 11.84 12.44 14.62
CA GLU A 61 12.10 13.69 15.32
C GLU A 61 13.44 14.29 14.92
N GLU A 62 14.50 13.47 14.88
CA GLU A 62 15.83 13.89 14.44
C GLU A 62 15.83 14.36 12.99
N LEU A 63 15.19 13.60 12.09
CA LEU A 63 15.08 13.97 10.68
C LEU A 63 14.32 15.26 10.48
N LEU A 64 13.21 15.47 11.20
CA LEU A 64 12.44 16.70 11.11
C LEU A 64 13.25 17.89 11.63
N SER A 65 13.99 17.73 12.73
CA SER A 65 14.87 18.74 13.28
C SER A 65 15.97 19.15 12.30
N LEU A 66 16.61 18.18 11.64
CA LEU A 66 17.60 18.45 10.59
C LEU A 66 16.96 19.19 9.41
N GLY A 67 15.78 18.77 8.95
CA GLY A 67 15.05 19.44 7.88
C GLY A 67 14.65 20.87 8.20
N ILE A 68 14.28 21.16 9.45
CA ILE A 68 13.98 22.52 9.93
C ILE A 68 15.23 23.41 9.83
N ILE A 69 16.37 22.94 10.32
CA ILE A 69 17.62 23.68 10.28
C ILE A 69 18.01 23.96 8.83
N GLU A 70 18.05 22.94 7.99
CA GLU A 70 18.44 23.06 6.58
C GLU A 70 17.55 24.03 5.80
N MET A 71 16.22 23.91 5.94
CA MET A 71 15.30 24.77 5.17
C MET A 71 15.33 26.22 5.67
N ARG A 72 15.43 26.44 6.96
CA ARG A 72 15.55 27.81 7.52
C ARG A 72 16.84 28.48 7.09
N GLU A 73 17.95 27.75 7.05
CA GLU A 73 19.23 28.26 6.55
C GLU A 73 19.16 28.54 5.05
N ARG A 74 18.63 27.60 4.28
CA ARG A 74 18.51 27.71 2.81
C ARG A 74 17.66 28.88 2.36
N TYR A 75 16.51 29.09 3.01
CA TYR A 75 15.56 30.15 2.66
C TYR A 75 15.72 31.39 3.54
N LYS A 76 16.69 31.40 4.45
CA LYS A 76 16.96 32.48 5.42
C LYS A 76 15.70 32.93 6.15
N SER A 77 14.91 31.95 6.60
CA SER A 77 13.67 32.24 7.32
C SER A 77 13.94 32.89 8.66
N LEU A 78 13.26 33.99 8.90
CA LEU A 78 13.26 34.73 10.17
C LEU A 78 11.97 34.52 10.96
N SER A 79 11.19 33.49 10.63
CA SER A 79 9.96 33.17 11.34
C SER A 79 10.23 32.87 12.82
N ARG A 80 9.44 33.49 13.68
CA ARG A 80 9.50 33.29 15.14
C ARG A 80 8.60 32.17 15.61
N GLU A 81 7.76 31.64 14.74
CA GLU A 81 6.89 30.52 15.02
C GLU A 81 7.07 29.43 13.97
N ILE A 82 7.24 28.20 14.45
CA ILE A 82 7.33 26.99 13.62
C ILE A 82 6.22 26.05 14.04
N ILE A 83 5.36 25.68 13.08
CA ILE A 83 4.31 24.70 13.26
C ILE A 83 4.87 23.31 12.92
N VAL A 84 4.70 22.36 13.84
CA VAL A 84 5.18 20.98 13.73
C VAL A 84 4.09 19.99 14.14
N PRO A 85 4.15 18.71 13.69
CA PRO A 85 3.14 17.71 13.99
C PRO A 85 3.28 17.07 15.38
N PHE A 86 4.45 17.13 16.00
CA PHE A 86 4.78 16.55 17.30
C PHE A 86 5.89 17.35 18.00
N GLU A 87 6.16 17.03 19.26
CA GLU A 87 7.24 17.64 20.04
C GLU A 87 8.60 17.28 19.48
N LEU A 88 9.53 18.23 19.49
CA LEU A 88 10.92 18.08 19.07
C LEU A 88 11.84 18.40 20.21
N ASP A 89 12.88 17.59 20.40
CA ASP A 89 13.95 17.88 21.35
C ASP A 89 14.98 18.82 20.70
N MET A 90 14.51 20.04 20.40
CA MET A 90 15.36 21.10 19.85
C MET A 90 14.88 22.48 20.31
N GLU A 91 15.82 23.36 20.52
CA GLU A 91 15.57 24.78 20.83
C GLU A 91 16.23 25.68 19.78
N LEU A 92 15.49 26.68 19.33
CA LEU A 92 16.01 27.72 18.48
C LEU A 92 15.80 29.07 19.16
N LYS A 93 16.84 29.90 19.15
CA LYS A 93 16.76 31.23 19.78
C LYS A 93 15.63 32.08 19.15
N ASP A 94 14.80 32.66 19.99
CA ASP A 94 13.68 33.51 19.62
C ASP A 94 12.62 32.84 18.71
N VAL A 95 12.49 31.50 18.79
CA VAL A 95 11.54 30.70 18.00
C VAL A 95 10.65 29.88 18.93
N THR A 96 9.36 29.86 18.65
CA THR A 96 8.38 29.03 19.35
C THR A 96 7.91 27.89 18.45
N PHE A 97 7.94 26.67 18.95
CA PHE A 97 7.34 25.51 18.29
C PHE A 97 5.88 25.37 18.71
N THR A 98 5.00 25.20 17.73
CA THR A 98 3.54 25.10 17.95
C THR A 98 3.00 23.80 17.36
N ILE A 99 2.29 23.02 18.17
CA ILE A 99 1.53 21.84 17.74
C ILE A 99 0.04 22.23 17.75
N PRO A 100 -0.53 22.63 16.60
CA PRO A 100 -1.86 23.19 16.59
C PRO A 100 -2.93 22.09 16.68
N GLN A 101 -3.95 22.31 17.53
CA GLN A 101 -5.08 21.38 17.68
C GLN A 101 -6.30 21.80 16.85
N ARG A 102 -6.45 23.09 16.53
CA ARG A 102 -7.61 23.67 15.82
C ARG A 102 -7.26 24.97 15.10
N GLY A 103 -8.18 25.45 14.26
CA GLY A 103 -8.06 26.74 13.56
C GLY A 103 -7.13 26.70 12.34
N ASP A 104 -6.77 27.87 11.83
CA ASP A 104 -6.02 28.00 10.58
C ASP A 104 -4.62 27.40 10.65
N LYS A 105 -3.95 27.46 11.79
CA LYS A 105 -2.65 26.80 11.99
C LYS A 105 -2.76 25.27 11.83
N LYS A 106 -3.87 24.66 12.31
CA LYS A 106 -4.12 23.24 12.12
C LYS A 106 -4.34 22.89 10.65
N LYS A 107 -5.12 23.71 9.93
CA LYS A 107 -5.35 23.53 8.48
C LYS A 107 -4.04 23.61 7.69
N LEU A 108 -3.13 24.53 8.05
CA LEU A 108 -1.81 24.64 7.44
C LEU A 108 -0.95 23.39 7.68
N LEU A 109 -0.97 22.85 8.89
CA LEU A 109 -0.28 21.60 9.18
C LEU A 109 -0.87 20.42 8.38
N GLU A 110 -2.19 20.33 8.30
CA GLU A 110 -2.89 19.31 7.49
C GLU A 110 -2.54 19.44 6.01
N LEU A 111 -2.48 20.65 5.47
CA LEU A 111 -2.02 20.89 4.10
C LEU A 111 -0.57 20.44 3.90
N SER A 112 0.32 20.76 4.84
CA SER A 112 1.72 20.30 4.78
C SER A 112 1.80 18.77 4.80
N ILE A 113 1.03 18.09 5.66
CA ILE A 113 0.95 16.62 5.72
C ILE A 113 0.40 16.04 4.40
N LEU A 114 -0.62 16.68 3.81
CA LEU A 114 -1.17 16.27 2.53
C LEU A 114 -0.12 16.36 1.41
N ASN A 115 0.65 17.46 1.37
CA ASN A 115 1.74 17.66 0.41
C ASN A 115 2.81 16.57 0.51
N VAL A 116 3.22 16.21 1.73
CA VAL A 116 4.17 15.10 1.96
C VAL A 116 3.63 13.79 1.42
N LYS A 117 2.39 13.44 1.75
CA LYS A 117 1.75 12.19 1.30
C LYS A 117 1.62 12.14 -0.22
N GLN A 118 1.24 13.24 -0.84
CA GLN A 118 1.14 13.34 -2.29
C GLN A 118 2.51 13.16 -2.95
N TYR A 119 3.55 13.88 -2.46
CA TYR A 119 4.90 13.77 -2.98
C TYR A 119 5.45 12.33 -2.85
N LYS A 120 5.29 11.69 -1.68
CA LYS A 120 5.63 10.28 -1.45
C LYS A 120 4.97 9.37 -2.48
N THR A 121 3.66 9.55 -2.71
CA THR A 121 2.89 8.76 -3.67
C THR A 121 3.41 8.94 -5.09
N ASP A 122 3.66 10.18 -5.51
CA ASP A 122 4.16 10.49 -6.85
C ASP A 122 5.59 9.96 -7.06
N ARG A 123 6.43 10.04 -6.03
CA ARG A 123 7.78 9.49 -6.04
C ARG A 123 7.78 7.97 -6.18
N LEU A 124 6.90 7.28 -5.44
CA LEU A 124 6.72 5.83 -5.56
C LEU A 124 6.26 5.44 -6.97
N LYS A 125 5.26 6.15 -7.53
CA LYS A 125 4.79 5.90 -8.90
C LYS A 125 5.89 6.10 -9.95
N GLN A 126 6.74 7.11 -9.80
CA GLN A 126 7.88 7.34 -10.68
C GLN A 126 8.90 6.19 -10.58
N THR A 127 9.25 5.78 -9.38
CA THR A 127 10.18 4.66 -9.13
C THR A 127 9.65 3.35 -9.73
N GLU A 128 8.35 3.09 -9.60
CA GLU A 128 7.70 1.90 -10.17
C GLU A 128 7.64 1.91 -11.70
N LYS A 129 7.50 3.09 -12.32
CA LYS A 129 7.59 3.21 -13.79
C LYS A 129 8.99 2.89 -14.28
N LEU A 130 10.02 3.30 -13.53
CA LEU A 130 11.42 3.04 -13.87
C LEU A 130 11.84 1.59 -13.56
N ASN A 131 11.22 0.96 -12.57
CA ASN A 131 11.54 -0.41 -12.15
C ASN A 131 10.26 -1.22 -11.83
N PRO A 132 9.60 -1.80 -12.86
CA PRO A 132 8.37 -2.58 -12.69
C PRO A 132 8.51 -3.81 -11.77
N GLU A 133 9.73 -4.32 -11.59
CA GLU A 133 9.97 -5.46 -10.69
C GLU A 133 9.82 -5.07 -9.22
N GLN A 134 10.22 -3.86 -8.85
CA GLN A 134 10.03 -3.36 -7.47
C GLN A 134 8.55 -3.25 -7.10
N ARG A 135 7.71 -2.82 -8.05
CA ARG A 135 6.25 -2.80 -7.87
C ARG A 135 5.71 -4.19 -7.54
N THR A 136 6.16 -5.19 -8.29
CA THR A 136 5.74 -6.58 -8.09
C THR A 136 6.15 -7.10 -6.72
N VAL A 137 7.40 -6.88 -6.33
CA VAL A 137 7.91 -7.30 -5.00
C VAL A 137 7.14 -6.61 -3.87
N ARG A 138 6.83 -5.32 -4.01
CA ARG A 138 6.02 -4.58 -3.04
C ARG A 138 4.62 -5.19 -2.90
N LEU A 139 3.93 -5.43 -4.02
CA LEU A 139 2.61 -6.05 -4.01
C LEU A 139 2.60 -7.42 -3.32
N LEU A 140 3.60 -8.27 -3.60
CA LEU A 140 3.71 -9.57 -2.95
C LEU A 140 3.97 -9.46 -1.45
N LYS A 141 4.75 -8.45 -1.01
CA LYS A 141 4.96 -8.17 0.41
C LYS A 141 3.69 -7.66 1.10
N GLU A 142 2.93 -6.79 0.45
CA GLU A 142 1.63 -6.33 0.96
C GLU A 142 0.67 -7.51 1.15
N ILE A 143 0.56 -8.41 0.16
CA ILE A 143 -0.25 -9.64 0.28
C ILE A 143 0.25 -10.53 1.42
N GLN A 144 1.56 -10.70 1.56
CA GLN A 144 2.15 -11.47 2.65
C GLN A 144 1.75 -10.91 4.02
N GLN A 145 1.87 -9.60 4.20
CA GLN A 145 1.57 -8.92 5.46
C GLN A 145 0.08 -8.97 5.80
N GLU A 146 -0.78 -8.63 4.85
CA GLU A 146 -2.24 -8.60 5.04
C GLU A 146 -2.82 -9.98 5.34
N LEU A 147 -2.29 -11.02 4.71
CA LEU A 147 -2.74 -12.39 4.91
C LEU A 147 -1.90 -13.17 5.94
N HIS A 148 -0.93 -12.51 6.60
CA HIS A 148 -0.03 -13.12 7.59
C HIS A 148 0.64 -14.40 7.11
N LEU A 149 1.15 -14.39 5.85
CA LEU A 149 1.82 -15.55 5.26
C LEU A 149 3.26 -15.66 5.75
N ASP A 150 3.74 -16.87 6.00
CA ASP A 150 5.11 -17.13 6.45
C ASP A 150 6.15 -16.79 5.38
N ARG A 151 5.76 -16.87 4.10
CA ARG A 151 6.63 -16.58 2.95
C ARG A 151 5.95 -15.75 1.89
N LEU A 152 6.75 -15.11 1.02
CA LEU A 152 6.22 -14.36 -0.11
C LEU A 152 5.45 -15.30 -1.06
N PRO A 153 4.21 -14.96 -1.45
CA PRO A 153 3.41 -15.78 -2.35
C PRO A 153 3.87 -15.61 -3.81
N MET A 154 4.95 -16.28 -4.16
CA MET A 154 5.55 -16.21 -5.51
C MET A 154 4.68 -16.86 -6.58
N GLN A 155 3.95 -17.92 -6.23
CA GLN A 155 2.94 -18.56 -7.07
C GLN A 155 1.59 -18.51 -6.38
N ILE A 156 0.62 -17.86 -7.05
CA ILE A 156 -0.76 -17.74 -6.57
C ILE A 156 -1.68 -18.42 -7.57
N GLU A 157 -2.57 -19.28 -7.10
CA GLU A 157 -3.64 -19.88 -7.91
C GLU A 157 -4.99 -19.36 -7.46
N CYS A 158 -5.81 -18.87 -8.40
CA CYS A 158 -7.15 -18.39 -8.11
C CYS A 158 -8.17 -19.27 -8.81
N PHE A 159 -9.18 -19.73 -8.08
CA PHE A 159 -10.28 -20.54 -8.61
C PHE A 159 -11.57 -19.74 -8.65
N ASP A 160 -12.23 -19.81 -9.79
CA ASP A 160 -13.55 -19.19 -10.04
C ASP A 160 -14.48 -20.23 -10.67
N ASN A 161 -15.71 -20.31 -10.15
CA ASN A 161 -16.78 -21.13 -10.73
C ASN A 161 -17.72 -20.22 -11.51
N SER A 162 -17.88 -20.44 -12.80
CA SER A 162 -18.86 -19.75 -13.61
C SER A 162 -19.99 -20.71 -14.02
N ASN A 163 -21.18 -20.50 -13.48
CA ASN A 163 -22.41 -21.16 -13.93
C ASN A 163 -23.03 -20.31 -15.04
N ILE A 164 -22.79 -20.70 -16.28
CA ILE A 164 -23.52 -20.11 -17.42
C ILE A 164 -24.87 -20.83 -17.49
N GLN A 165 -25.96 -20.11 -17.28
CA GLN A 165 -27.31 -20.68 -17.37
C GLN A 165 -27.49 -21.46 -18.68
N GLY A 166 -27.69 -22.78 -18.58
CA GLY A 166 -28.00 -23.67 -19.70
C GLY A 166 -26.82 -24.35 -20.40
N SER A 167 -25.60 -24.23 -19.85
CA SER A 167 -24.41 -24.98 -20.32
C SER A 167 -23.77 -25.74 -19.15
N ASP A 168 -22.90 -26.72 -19.49
CA ASP A 168 -22.17 -27.50 -18.50
C ASP A 168 -21.39 -26.56 -17.54
N PRO A 169 -21.44 -26.75 -16.23
CA PRO A 169 -20.75 -25.93 -15.27
C PRO A 169 -19.23 -26.01 -15.49
N VAL A 170 -18.59 -24.86 -15.50
CA VAL A 170 -17.15 -24.71 -15.78
C VAL A 170 -16.48 -23.95 -14.67
N ALA A 171 -15.32 -24.44 -14.25
CA ALA A 171 -14.43 -23.70 -13.36
C ALA A 171 -13.12 -23.33 -14.05
N ALA A 172 -12.59 -22.20 -13.67
CA ALA A 172 -11.30 -21.71 -14.15
C ALA A 172 -10.28 -21.67 -12.99
N CYS A 173 -9.04 -22.06 -13.30
CA CYS A 173 -7.89 -21.80 -12.45
C CYS A 173 -6.97 -20.82 -13.19
N VAL A 174 -6.79 -19.63 -12.64
CA VAL A 174 -5.81 -18.66 -13.12
C VAL A 174 -4.58 -18.68 -12.22
N VAL A 175 -3.42 -18.52 -12.84
CA VAL A 175 -2.13 -18.63 -12.16
C VAL A 175 -1.34 -17.35 -12.31
N PHE A 176 -0.81 -16.87 -11.19
CA PHE A 176 0.13 -15.76 -11.15
C PHE A 176 1.48 -16.28 -10.66
N ILE A 177 2.54 -15.93 -11.37
CA ILE A 177 3.91 -16.24 -10.98
C ILE A 177 4.68 -14.94 -10.83
N LYS A 178 5.28 -14.73 -9.66
CA LYS A 178 5.98 -13.48 -9.33
C LYS A 178 5.10 -12.24 -9.58
N GLY A 179 3.83 -12.31 -9.19
CA GLY A 179 2.87 -11.22 -9.34
C GLY A 179 2.41 -10.92 -10.79
N LYS A 180 2.79 -11.73 -11.76
CA LYS A 180 2.38 -11.59 -13.17
C LYS A 180 1.51 -12.76 -13.61
N PRO A 181 0.44 -12.52 -14.42
CA PRO A 181 -0.38 -13.60 -14.97
C PRO A 181 0.45 -14.58 -15.81
N SER A 182 0.37 -15.86 -15.49
CA SER A 182 1.01 -16.93 -16.26
C SER A 182 -0.03 -17.68 -17.11
N LYS A 183 -0.42 -17.10 -18.24
CA LYS A 183 -1.51 -17.61 -19.09
C LYS A 183 -1.30 -19.06 -19.56
N LYS A 184 -0.06 -19.50 -19.74
CA LYS A 184 0.28 -20.89 -20.11
C LYS A 184 -0.12 -21.91 -19.04
N ASP A 185 -0.20 -21.46 -17.77
CA ASP A 185 -0.53 -22.30 -16.62
C ASP A 185 -2.01 -22.24 -16.24
N TYR A 186 -2.80 -21.43 -16.93
CA TYR A 186 -4.26 -21.37 -16.76
C TYR A 186 -4.88 -22.70 -17.14
N ARG A 187 -5.92 -23.10 -16.41
CA ARG A 187 -6.66 -24.34 -16.69
C ARG A 187 -8.15 -24.06 -16.60
N LYS A 188 -8.87 -24.74 -17.50
CA LYS A 188 -10.32 -24.81 -17.52
C LYS A 188 -10.76 -26.21 -17.15
N TYR A 189 -11.74 -26.34 -16.29
CA TYR A 189 -12.26 -27.61 -15.82
C TYR A 189 -13.74 -27.71 -16.13
N ASN A 190 -14.13 -28.75 -16.87
CA ASN A 190 -15.53 -29.13 -16.95
C ASN A 190 -15.87 -29.96 -15.71
N ILE A 191 -16.94 -29.60 -15.00
CA ILE A 191 -17.42 -30.33 -13.84
C ILE A 191 -18.06 -31.63 -14.34
N LYS A 192 -17.71 -32.76 -13.72
CA LYS A 192 -18.10 -34.08 -14.21
C LYS A 192 -18.98 -34.87 -13.24
N THR A 193 -18.83 -34.64 -11.93
CA THR A 193 -19.42 -35.49 -10.90
C THR A 193 -20.53 -34.83 -10.11
N VAL A 194 -20.75 -33.52 -10.34
CA VAL A 194 -21.76 -32.73 -9.61
C VAL A 194 -23.01 -32.58 -10.50
N GLU A 195 -24.12 -33.09 -10.00
CA GLU A 195 -25.44 -32.89 -10.63
C GLU A 195 -26.12 -31.64 -10.03
N GLY A 196 -26.49 -30.70 -10.89
CA GLY A 196 -27.17 -29.45 -10.48
C GLY A 196 -26.22 -28.32 -10.08
N PRO A 197 -26.77 -27.19 -9.62
CA PRO A 197 -26.01 -25.97 -9.26
C PRO A 197 -25.46 -26.07 -7.84
N ASP A 198 -24.42 -26.87 -7.61
CA ASP A 198 -23.70 -26.94 -6.34
C ASP A 198 -22.27 -26.39 -6.50
N ASP A 199 -22.10 -25.12 -6.18
CA ASP A 199 -20.83 -24.41 -6.31
C ASP A 199 -19.75 -24.95 -5.39
N TYR A 200 -20.13 -25.47 -4.20
CA TYR A 200 -19.17 -26.04 -3.26
C TYR A 200 -18.65 -27.40 -3.70
N ALA A 201 -19.53 -28.27 -4.15
CA ALA A 201 -19.13 -29.57 -4.68
C ALA A 201 -18.31 -29.42 -5.97
N SER A 202 -18.68 -28.49 -6.84
CA SER A 202 -17.94 -28.15 -8.04
C SER A 202 -16.53 -27.64 -7.72
N MET A 203 -16.38 -26.77 -6.73
CA MET A 203 -15.08 -26.27 -6.29
C MET A 203 -14.22 -27.40 -5.69
N LYS A 204 -14.78 -28.27 -4.86
CA LYS A 204 -14.09 -29.45 -4.33
C LYS A 204 -13.55 -30.36 -5.46
N GLU A 205 -14.39 -30.69 -6.44
CA GLU A 205 -13.98 -31.51 -7.58
C GLU A 205 -12.78 -30.91 -8.31
N VAL A 206 -12.84 -29.62 -8.63
CA VAL A 206 -11.79 -28.96 -9.43
C VAL A 206 -10.48 -28.87 -8.66
N VAL A 207 -10.53 -28.44 -7.39
CA VAL A 207 -9.35 -28.32 -6.53
C VAL A 207 -8.70 -29.70 -6.32
N LYS A 208 -9.51 -30.74 -6.07
CA LYS A 208 -9.02 -32.09 -5.91
C LYS A 208 -8.30 -32.57 -7.17
N ARG A 209 -8.92 -32.43 -8.34
CA ARG A 209 -8.32 -32.83 -9.63
C ARG A 209 -7.03 -32.05 -9.94
N ARG A 210 -7.00 -30.75 -9.60
CA ARG A 210 -5.80 -29.92 -9.79
C ARG A 210 -4.62 -30.42 -8.99
N TYR A 211 -4.83 -30.62 -7.70
CA TYR A 211 -3.72 -30.95 -6.79
C TYR A 211 -3.37 -32.43 -6.75
N GLN A 212 -4.30 -33.33 -6.97
CA GLN A 212 -3.95 -34.74 -7.21
C GLN A 212 -3.00 -34.87 -8.41
N ARG A 213 -3.33 -34.20 -9.51
CA ARG A 213 -2.48 -34.19 -10.67
C ARG A 213 -1.12 -33.52 -10.40
N ALA A 214 -1.09 -32.43 -9.67
CA ALA A 214 0.15 -31.76 -9.30
C ALA A 214 1.06 -32.66 -8.47
N ILE A 215 0.49 -33.46 -7.55
CA ILE A 215 1.22 -34.44 -6.75
C ILE A 215 1.77 -35.57 -7.66
N GLU A 216 0.93 -36.13 -8.51
CA GLU A 216 1.33 -37.22 -9.44
C GLU A 216 2.45 -36.78 -10.40
N GLU A 217 2.40 -35.55 -10.89
CA GLU A 217 3.39 -34.98 -11.81
C GLU A 217 4.61 -34.34 -11.10
N ASN A 218 4.68 -34.36 -9.76
CA ASN A 218 5.66 -33.62 -8.96
C ASN A 218 5.76 -32.13 -9.37
N SER A 219 4.63 -31.52 -9.73
CA SER A 219 4.57 -30.12 -10.13
C SER A 219 4.64 -29.19 -8.90
N PRO A 220 5.22 -27.97 -9.02
CA PRO A 220 5.25 -27.02 -7.93
C PRO A 220 3.84 -26.69 -7.45
N LEU A 221 3.66 -26.66 -6.12
CA LEU A 221 2.42 -26.22 -5.48
C LEU A 221 2.44 -24.69 -5.31
N PRO A 222 1.27 -24.03 -5.27
CA PRO A 222 1.20 -22.60 -5.04
C PRO A 222 1.55 -22.24 -3.58
N ASP A 223 2.01 -21.01 -3.40
CA ASP A 223 2.26 -20.41 -2.08
C ASP A 223 0.97 -19.84 -1.46
N LEU A 224 -0.05 -19.60 -2.28
CA LEU A 224 -1.35 -19.07 -1.87
C LEU A 224 -2.42 -19.55 -2.86
N LEU A 225 -3.55 -19.99 -2.32
CA LEU A 225 -4.76 -20.29 -3.07
C LEU A 225 -5.83 -19.25 -2.76
N ILE A 226 -6.46 -18.71 -3.80
CA ILE A 226 -7.55 -17.74 -3.66
C ILE A 226 -8.82 -18.33 -4.28
N THR A 227 -9.96 -18.20 -3.59
CA THR A 227 -11.28 -18.57 -4.09
C THR A 227 -12.11 -17.31 -4.34
N ASP A 228 -12.84 -17.25 -5.46
CA ASP A 228 -13.86 -16.22 -5.68
C ASP A 228 -15.13 -16.60 -4.91
N GLY A 229 -15.11 -16.31 -3.62
CA GLY A 229 -16.24 -16.57 -2.73
C GLY A 229 -15.85 -16.48 -1.26
N GLY A 230 -16.89 -16.42 -0.43
CA GLY A 230 -16.75 -16.26 1.01
C GLY A 230 -16.38 -17.56 1.75
N LYS A 231 -16.65 -17.56 3.07
CA LYS A 231 -16.28 -18.62 4.01
C LYS A 231 -16.67 -20.04 3.57
N GLY A 232 -17.81 -20.21 2.90
CA GLY A 232 -18.27 -21.55 2.47
C GLY A 232 -17.36 -22.15 1.40
N GLN A 233 -16.96 -21.38 0.38
CA GLN A 233 -16.03 -21.87 -0.65
C GLN A 233 -14.63 -22.11 -0.07
N MET A 234 -14.14 -21.21 0.81
CA MET A 234 -12.88 -21.43 1.51
C MET A 234 -12.88 -22.74 2.32
N SER A 235 -13.98 -23.03 3.05
CA SER A 235 -14.11 -24.26 3.83
C SER A 235 -14.11 -25.50 2.94
N ALA A 236 -14.82 -25.44 1.80
CA ALA A 236 -14.84 -26.53 0.82
C ALA A 236 -13.45 -26.84 0.24
N VAL A 237 -12.69 -25.78 -0.07
CA VAL A 237 -11.30 -25.92 -0.54
C VAL A 237 -10.38 -26.45 0.55
N LYS A 238 -10.51 -25.93 1.79
CA LYS A 238 -9.70 -26.35 2.93
C LYS A 238 -9.83 -27.86 3.20
N GLU A 239 -11.04 -28.39 3.13
CA GLU A 239 -11.30 -29.82 3.30
C GLU A 239 -10.50 -30.67 2.31
N ILE A 240 -10.40 -30.25 1.05
CA ILE A 240 -9.63 -30.98 0.02
C ILE A 240 -8.12 -30.83 0.25
N ILE A 241 -7.66 -29.65 0.62
CA ILE A 241 -6.23 -29.40 0.92
C ILE A 241 -5.78 -30.27 2.10
N ASP A 242 -6.62 -30.38 3.14
CA ASP A 242 -6.37 -31.25 4.31
C ASP A 242 -6.43 -32.75 3.93
N GLU A 243 -7.42 -33.17 3.12
CA GLU A 243 -7.52 -34.54 2.61
C GLU A 243 -6.25 -34.98 1.85
N LEU A 244 -5.67 -34.06 1.08
CA LEU A 244 -4.45 -34.30 0.32
C LEU A 244 -3.16 -34.11 1.12
N ASN A 245 -3.25 -33.80 2.42
CA ASN A 245 -2.14 -33.48 3.32
C ASN A 245 -1.22 -32.39 2.77
N LEU A 246 -1.81 -31.33 2.19
CA LEU A 246 -1.09 -30.18 1.65
C LEU A 246 -1.10 -29.02 2.65
N ASP A 247 -0.01 -28.28 2.69
CA ASP A 247 0.11 -27.04 3.48
C ASP A 247 0.12 -25.83 2.54
N ILE A 248 -1.10 -25.40 2.13
CA ILE A 248 -1.30 -24.26 1.24
C ILE A 248 -2.25 -23.29 1.94
N PRO A 249 -1.81 -22.03 2.21
CA PRO A 249 -2.67 -20.97 2.71
C PRO A 249 -3.81 -20.68 1.74
N ILE A 250 -5.02 -20.41 2.29
CA ILE A 250 -6.24 -20.17 1.51
C ILE A 250 -6.82 -18.82 1.90
N ALA A 251 -7.14 -18.00 0.89
CA ALA A 251 -7.88 -16.75 1.05
C ALA A 251 -9.14 -16.76 0.18
N GLY A 252 -10.16 -15.99 0.59
CA GLY A 252 -11.41 -15.82 -0.16
C GLY A 252 -11.64 -14.36 -0.55
N LEU A 253 -12.11 -14.11 -1.76
CA LEU A 253 -12.58 -12.80 -2.19
C LEU A 253 -14.06 -12.68 -1.86
N ALA A 254 -14.39 -11.90 -0.83
CA ALA A 254 -15.77 -11.56 -0.51
C ALA A 254 -16.16 -10.25 -1.21
N LYS A 255 -17.34 -10.20 -1.82
CA LYS A 255 -17.91 -8.94 -2.32
C LYS A 255 -18.32 -8.09 -1.13
N ASP A 256 -17.81 -6.87 -1.06
CA ASP A 256 -18.26 -5.90 -0.06
C ASP A 256 -19.73 -5.55 -0.37
N GLY A 257 -20.63 -5.76 0.58
CA GLY A 257 -22.10 -5.61 0.39
C GLY A 257 -22.57 -4.15 0.21
N LYS A 258 -21.72 -3.27 -0.28
CA LYS A 258 -21.96 -1.84 -0.52
C LYS A 258 -22.00 -1.45 -1.99
N HIS A 259 -22.52 -2.32 -2.85
CA HIS A 259 -22.89 -1.92 -4.22
C HIS A 259 -24.29 -2.37 -4.54
#